data_236962ad6ed7b63f63472bd632303485
#
_entry.id   236962ad6ed7b63f63472bd632303485
#
_cell.length_a   1.000
_cell.length_b   1.000
_cell.length_c   1.000
_cell.angle_alpha   90.00
_cell.angle_beta   90.00
_cell.angle_gamma   90.00
#
_symmetry.space_group_name_H-M   'P 1'
#
loop_
_entity.id
_entity.type
_entity.pdbx_description
1 polymer ?
#
loop_
_entity_poly.entity_id
_entity_poly.type
_entity_poly.pdbx_seq_one_letter_code
_entity_poly.pdbx_strand_id
1 'polypeptide(L)'
;MPEAGGFMCVCLPREPLDHLQQASCHPPDPQNRGSQMMSRPEEHINPALPRLRVFPDERALAREGASLFAGHIRELIERQGHASVILAGGSSPRHLYEESGKLLALWPSSLREKIFLVPGDERMVGPEDPQSNSRMIRETLLSHAGLPETAFERMRGEAASPEGEALRYEHLLLDRFGKTGLHVPAFDWAFLGVGEDGHTASLFPGSSPTEEHRHLVLSVPPSGERLPRLTLGYRLLSHTQRIVFVCPGEKKKGILREILKDLKPCPVQELLTLSMENGHHPEFWIDQDAFDPGFGRLMVGGGEGLGAETRKKH
;
A
#
# COMPACT_ATOMS: atom_id res chain seq x y z
N MET A 1 -49.36 -28.92 -12.06
CA MET A 1 -49.00 -29.86 -10.99
C MET A 1 -47.62 -30.38 -11.35
N PRO A 2 -46.56 -29.95 -10.66
CA PRO A 2 -45.61 -30.92 -10.14
C PRO A 2 -45.27 -30.60 -8.66
N GLU A 3 -44.79 -31.63 -8.02
CA GLU A 3 -44.72 -31.89 -6.60
C GLU A 3 -43.61 -31.12 -5.87
N ALA A 4 -43.87 -30.88 -4.59
CA ALA A 4 -42.97 -30.29 -3.62
C ALA A 4 -41.92 -31.30 -3.14
N GLY A 5 -40.62 -30.99 -3.28
CA GLY A 5 -39.50 -31.70 -2.67
C GLY A 5 -39.08 -31.05 -1.37
N GLY A 6 -39.44 -31.68 -0.24
CA GLY A 6 -39.06 -31.21 1.09
C GLY A 6 -37.57 -31.47 1.40
N PHE A 7 -36.86 -30.49 1.92
CA PHE A 7 -35.55 -30.67 2.54
C PHE A 7 -35.69 -31.02 4.02
N MET A 8 -35.21 -32.18 4.35
CA MET A 8 -35.20 -32.76 5.70
C MET A 8 -33.96 -32.23 6.46
N CYS A 9 -34.21 -31.53 7.54
CA CYS A 9 -33.19 -31.06 8.47
C CYS A 9 -32.79 -32.23 9.40
N VAL A 10 -31.54 -32.66 9.35
CA VAL A 10 -31.00 -33.70 10.23
C VAL A 10 -30.28 -32.99 11.39
N CYS A 11 -30.88 -33.05 12.59
CA CYS A 11 -30.22 -32.71 13.85
C CYS A 11 -29.34 -33.88 14.31
N LEU A 12 -28.06 -33.60 14.56
CA LEU A 12 -27.16 -34.50 15.28
C LEU A 12 -27.13 -34.15 16.78
N PRO A 13 -27.07 -35.13 17.69
CA PRO A 13 -27.14 -34.92 19.14
C PRO A 13 -25.81 -34.45 19.73
N ARG A 14 -25.91 -33.60 20.76
CA ARG A 14 -24.79 -33.20 21.64
C ARG A 14 -24.54 -34.29 22.68
N GLU A 15 -23.31 -34.75 22.81
CA GLU A 15 -22.85 -35.55 23.96
C GLU A 15 -22.27 -34.65 25.06
N PRO A 16 -22.38 -35.07 26.35
CA PRO A 16 -21.96 -34.26 27.50
C PRO A 16 -20.48 -34.47 27.85
N LEU A 17 -19.87 -33.34 28.26
CA LEU A 17 -18.53 -33.30 28.89
C LEU A 17 -18.62 -33.70 30.34
N ASP A 18 -18.08 -34.84 30.68
CA ASP A 18 -17.66 -35.19 32.06
C ASP A 18 -16.33 -35.93 31.98
N HIS A 19 -15.27 -35.30 32.47
CA HIS A 19 -14.17 -35.96 33.21
C HIS A 19 -13.15 -34.92 33.67
N LEU A 20 -13.38 -34.42 34.89
CA LEU A 20 -12.34 -33.79 35.72
C LEU A 20 -11.40 -34.89 36.22
N GLN A 21 -10.13 -34.85 35.81
CA GLN A 21 -9.07 -35.57 36.51
C GLN A 21 -8.05 -34.61 37.11
N GLN A 22 -7.87 -34.77 38.42
CA GLN A 22 -6.99 -34.04 39.30
C GLN A 22 -5.52 -34.15 38.87
N ALA A 23 -4.85 -33.02 38.66
CA ALA A 23 -3.40 -32.96 38.54
C ALA A 23 -2.80 -32.52 39.89
N SER A 24 -1.98 -33.39 40.44
CA SER A 24 -1.24 -33.23 41.69
C SER A 24 -0.16 -32.16 41.59
N CYS A 25 -0.13 -31.24 42.55
CA CYS A 25 0.94 -30.25 42.75
C CYS A 25 2.22 -30.97 43.27
N HIS A 26 3.29 -30.82 42.48
CA HIS A 26 4.65 -31.05 42.97
C HIS A 26 5.39 -29.70 42.99
N PRO A 27 6.20 -29.38 44.02
CA PRO A 27 6.96 -28.16 44.10
C PRO A 27 8.15 -28.20 43.13
N PRO A 28 8.56 -27.03 42.56
CA PRO A 28 9.63 -26.96 41.55
C PRO A 28 11.03 -27.14 42.19
N ASP A 29 11.89 -27.86 41.46
CA ASP A 29 13.29 -28.14 41.75
C ASP A 29 14.13 -26.81 41.64
N PRO A 30 14.99 -26.47 42.63
CA PRO A 30 15.74 -25.22 42.65
C PRO A 30 17.01 -25.15 41.78
N GLN A 31 17.27 -26.07 40.85
CA GLN A 31 18.54 -26.12 40.11
C GLN A 31 18.42 -25.90 38.57
N ASN A 32 17.40 -25.25 38.05
CA ASN A 32 17.40 -24.86 36.62
C ASN A 32 17.59 -23.37 36.46
N ARG A 33 18.85 -22.88 36.52
CA ARG A 33 19.24 -21.56 36.01
C ARG A 33 19.39 -21.64 34.49
N GLY A 34 18.27 -21.73 33.78
CA GLY A 34 18.19 -21.60 32.32
C GLY A 34 17.97 -20.15 31.95
N SER A 35 18.89 -19.65 31.16
CA SER A 35 18.90 -18.43 30.35
C SER A 35 17.53 -17.68 30.27
N GLN A 36 17.47 -16.52 30.92
CA GLN A 36 16.45 -15.51 30.62
C GLN A 36 16.59 -15.12 29.15
N MET A 37 15.74 -15.66 28.28
CA MET A 37 15.44 -15.03 27.04
C MET A 37 14.89 -13.63 27.36
N MET A 38 15.71 -12.61 27.11
CA MET A 38 15.25 -11.23 27.10
C MET A 38 14.08 -11.15 26.11
N SER A 39 12.87 -11.07 26.64
CA SER A 39 11.69 -10.70 25.85
C SER A 39 12.00 -9.34 25.17
N ARG A 40 11.98 -9.33 23.85
CA ARG A 40 12.01 -8.06 23.09
C ARG A 40 10.90 -7.19 23.67
N PRO A 41 11.15 -5.89 23.92
CA PRO A 41 10.08 -4.99 24.33
C PRO A 41 9.00 -5.05 23.24
N GLU A 42 7.78 -5.41 23.62
CA GLU A 42 6.61 -5.25 22.75
C GLU A 42 6.48 -3.74 22.47
N GLU A 43 6.82 -3.36 21.26
CA GLU A 43 6.58 -2.00 20.78
C GLU A 43 5.07 -1.77 20.80
N HIS A 44 4.60 -0.95 21.72
CA HIS A 44 3.20 -0.50 21.74
C HIS A 44 2.95 0.37 20.50
N ILE A 45 2.51 -0.27 19.43
CA ILE A 45 2.06 0.41 18.21
C ILE A 45 0.79 1.16 18.59
N ASN A 46 0.81 2.50 18.55
CA ASN A 46 -0.41 3.27 18.63
C ASN A 46 -1.21 3.04 17.33
N PRO A 47 -2.36 2.33 17.37
CA PRO A 47 -3.10 1.98 16.16
C PRO A 47 -3.72 3.18 15.46
N ALA A 48 -3.70 4.36 16.07
CA ALA A 48 -4.27 5.60 15.53
C ALA A 48 -3.27 6.41 14.69
N LEU A 49 -2.03 5.91 14.46
CA LEU A 49 -1.02 6.65 13.73
C LEU A 49 -0.46 5.81 12.56
N PRO A 50 -0.14 6.45 11.42
CA PRO A 50 0.55 5.78 10.32
C PRO A 50 1.95 5.35 10.75
N ARG A 51 2.48 4.29 10.13
CA ARG A 51 3.84 3.81 10.39
C ARG A 51 4.85 4.66 9.64
N LEU A 52 6.01 4.91 10.24
CA LEU A 52 7.11 5.62 9.60
C LEU A 52 8.34 4.69 9.52
N ARG A 53 8.85 4.49 8.30
CA ARG A 53 10.10 3.78 8.06
C ARG A 53 11.13 4.74 7.47
N VAL A 54 12.25 4.90 8.18
CA VAL A 54 13.33 5.80 7.79
C VAL A 54 14.50 5.00 7.26
N PHE A 55 14.93 5.30 6.04
CA PHE A 55 16.10 4.69 5.40
C PHE A 55 17.28 5.67 5.44
N PRO A 56 18.53 5.18 5.38
CA PRO A 56 19.71 6.05 5.39
C PRO A 56 19.73 7.09 4.27
N ASP A 57 19.33 6.68 3.06
CA ASP A 57 19.28 7.51 1.86
C ASP A 57 18.26 6.95 0.85
N GLU A 58 18.01 7.68 -0.25
CA GLU A 58 17.10 7.25 -1.31
C GLU A 58 17.52 5.91 -1.95
N ARG A 59 18.82 5.63 -2.06
CA ARG A 59 19.31 4.37 -2.61
C ARG A 59 19.04 3.19 -1.67
N ALA A 60 19.19 3.39 -0.37
CA ALA A 60 18.83 2.40 0.64
C ALA A 60 17.33 2.16 0.63
N LEU A 61 16.51 3.23 0.57
CA LEU A 61 15.06 3.13 0.40
C LEU A 61 14.69 2.28 -0.81
N ALA A 62 15.33 2.54 -1.96
CA ALA A 62 15.08 1.78 -3.19
C ALA A 62 15.41 0.29 -3.03
N ARG A 63 16.61 -0.06 -2.54
CA ARG A 63 17.06 -1.46 -2.43
C ARG A 63 16.30 -2.23 -1.35
N GLU A 64 16.21 -1.66 -0.15
CA GLU A 64 15.57 -2.33 0.98
C GLU A 64 14.06 -2.35 0.80
N GLY A 65 13.47 -1.25 0.30
CA GLY A 65 12.06 -1.17 -0.05
C GLY A 65 11.67 -2.19 -1.12
N ALA A 66 12.50 -2.35 -2.16
CA ALA A 66 12.30 -3.38 -3.19
C ALA A 66 12.32 -4.80 -2.59
N SER A 67 13.22 -5.06 -1.64
CA SER A 67 13.30 -6.37 -0.97
C SER A 67 12.07 -6.64 -0.11
N LEU A 68 11.59 -5.63 0.63
CA LEU A 68 10.36 -5.71 1.42
C LEU A 68 9.13 -5.95 0.54
N PHE A 69 9.03 -5.20 -0.56
CA PHE A 69 7.96 -5.37 -1.54
C PHE A 69 7.98 -6.76 -2.16
N ALA A 70 9.10 -7.18 -2.74
CA ALA A 70 9.23 -8.48 -3.39
C ALA A 70 8.92 -9.63 -2.42
N GLY A 71 9.45 -9.58 -1.18
CA GLY A 71 9.16 -10.57 -0.15
C GLY A 71 7.67 -10.69 0.14
N HIS A 72 7.00 -9.56 0.35
CA HIS A 72 5.56 -9.53 0.64
C HIS A 72 4.70 -10.01 -0.56
N ILE A 73 5.03 -9.58 -1.77
CA ILE A 73 4.31 -10.05 -2.98
C ILE A 73 4.46 -11.56 -3.16
N ARG A 74 5.63 -12.11 -2.86
CA ARG A 74 5.86 -13.55 -2.90
C ARG A 74 4.97 -14.29 -1.89
N GLU A 75 4.95 -13.83 -0.64
CA GLU A 75 4.09 -14.39 0.41
C GLU A 75 2.60 -14.37 0.02
N LEU A 76 2.14 -13.26 -0.59
CA LEU A 76 0.77 -13.15 -1.10
C LEU A 76 0.48 -14.19 -2.19
N ILE A 77 1.37 -14.33 -3.17
CA ILE A 77 1.20 -15.31 -4.25
C ILE A 77 1.20 -16.74 -3.71
N GLU A 78 2.07 -17.05 -2.73
CA GLU A 78 2.12 -18.37 -2.10
C GLU A 78 0.85 -18.68 -1.29
N ARG A 79 0.27 -17.67 -0.62
CA ARG A 79 -0.92 -17.81 0.23
C ARG A 79 -2.23 -17.85 -0.54
N GLN A 80 -2.42 -16.96 -1.52
CA GLN A 80 -3.71 -16.75 -2.20
C GLN A 80 -3.66 -16.92 -3.71
N GLY A 81 -2.48 -17.22 -4.28
CA GLY A 81 -2.34 -17.55 -5.71
C GLY A 81 -2.12 -16.34 -6.62
N HIS A 82 -2.24 -15.10 -6.14
CA HIS A 82 -2.06 -13.87 -6.91
C HIS A 82 -1.64 -12.70 -6.01
N ALA A 83 -1.21 -11.62 -6.62
CA ALA A 83 -1.01 -10.34 -5.93
C ALA A 83 -1.45 -9.19 -6.86
N SER A 84 -2.09 -8.17 -6.27
CA SER A 84 -2.59 -6.97 -6.95
C SER A 84 -1.95 -5.72 -6.39
N VAL A 85 -1.41 -4.85 -7.27
CA VAL A 85 -0.58 -3.71 -6.86
C VAL A 85 -0.99 -2.43 -7.59
N ILE A 86 -1.18 -1.37 -6.83
CA ILE A 86 -1.33 -0.01 -7.33
C ILE A 86 0.03 0.67 -7.35
N LEU A 87 0.38 1.31 -8.46
CA LEU A 87 1.68 1.94 -8.69
C LEU A 87 1.55 3.45 -8.86
N ALA A 88 2.30 4.22 -8.07
CA ALA A 88 2.41 5.66 -8.24
C ALA A 88 3.18 6.02 -9.52
N GLY A 89 2.84 7.16 -10.09
CA GLY A 89 3.66 7.85 -11.06
C GLY A 89 4.71 8.78 -10.43
N GLY A 90 5.35 9.59 -11.26
CA GLY A 90 6.32 10.59 -10.83
C GLY A 90 7.74 10.08 -10.63
N SER A 91 8.59 10.91 -10.03
CA SER A 91 10.02 10.62 -9.88
C SER A 91 10.37 9.80 -8.64
N SER A 92 9.65 10.00 -7.53
CA SER A 92 9.96 9.36 -6.24
C SER A 92 10.04 7.84 -6.26
N PRO A 93 9.16 7.09 -6.97
CA PRO A 93 9.23 5.63 -6.94
C PRO A 93 10.15 5.01 -8.00
N ARG A 94 10.77 5.79 -8.90
CA ARG A 94 11.53 5.26 -10.06
C ARG A 94 12.62 4.26 -9.65
N HIS A 95 13.53 4.66 -8.76
CA HIS A 95 14.61 3.80 -8.31
C HIS A 95 14.11 2.56 -7.56
N LEU A 96 13.03 2.72 -6.78
CA LEU A 96 12.37 1.60 -6.11
C LEU A 96 11.81 0.59 -7.13
N TYR A 97 11.22 1.07 -8.22
CA TYR A 97 10.68 0.20 -9.28
C TYR A 97 11.79 -0.51 -10.06
N GLU A 98 12.89 0.19 -10.38
CA GLU A 98 14.06 -0.42 -11.02
C GLU A 98 14.64 -1.56 -10.16
N GLU A 99 14.86 -1.33 -8.87
CA GLU A 99 15.35 -2.36 -7.94
C GLU A 99 14.32 -3.50 -7.76
N SER A 100 13.03 -3.17 -7.65
CA SER A 100 11.97 -4.18 -7.59
C SER A 100 11.93 -5.04 -8.85
N GLY A 101 12.06 -4.42 -10.02
CA GLY A 101 12.11 -5.12 -11.30
C GLY A 101 13.27 -6.12 -11.36
N LYS A 102 14.47 -5.72 -10.94
CA LYS A 102 15.64 -6.61 -10.87
C LYS A 102 15.40 -7.83 -9.97
N LEU A 103 14.75 -7.64 -8.82
CA LEU A 103 14.44 -8.75 -7.92
C LEU A 103 13.36 -9.67 -8.50
N LEU A 104 12.30 -9.11 -9.09
CA LEU A 104 11.24 -9.89 -9.73
C LEU A 104 11.75 -10.68 -10.95
N ALA A 105 12.75 -10.17 -11.68
CA ALA A 105 13.36 -10.87 -12.80
C ALA A 105 13.99 -12.22 -12.40
N LEU A 106 14.41 -12.36 -11.14
CA LEU A 106 14.97 -13.60 -10.61
C LEU A 106 13.92 -14.67 -10.33
N TRP A 107 12.63 -14.32 -10.43
CA TRP A 107 11.54 -15.24 -10.15
C TRP A 107 11.17 -16.08 -11.38
N PRO A 108 10.68 -17.31 -11.19
CA PRO A 108 10.06 -18.09 -12.28
C PRO A 108 8.90 -17.30 -12.92
N SER A 109 8.73 -17.44 -14.24
CA SER A 109 7.63 -16.81 -14.98
C SER A 109 6.25 -17.14 -14.39
N SER A 110 6.07 -18.38 -13.90
CA SER A 110 4.84 -18.84 -13.25
C SER A 110 4.46 -18.06 -11.98
N LEU A 111 5.41 -17.41 -11.31
CA LEU A 111 5.13 -16.47 -10.20
C LEU A 111 4.86 -15.07 -10.71
N ARG A 112 5.64 -14.60 -11.70
CA ARG A 112 5.50 -13.27 -12.27
C ARG A 112 4.15 -13.05 -12.94
N GLU A 113 3.61 -14.05 -13.62
CA GLU A 113 2.29 -14.06 -14.26
C GLU A 113 1.11 -13.94 -13.27
N LYS A 114 1.37 -14.12 -11.97
CA LYS A 114 0.37 -13.96 -10.90
C LYS A 114 0.29 -12.54 -10.34
N ILE A 115 1.11 -11.62 -10.85
CA ILE A 115 1.11 -10.22 -10.44
C ILE A 115 0.18 -9.43 -11.36
N PHE A 116 -0.72 -8.66 -10.76
CA PHE A 116 -1.61 -7.73 -11.45
C PHE A 116 -1.30 -6.31 -11.00
N LEU A 117 -0.97 -5.43 -11.95
CA LEU A 117 -0.51 -4.07 -11.72
C LEU A 117 -1.47 -3.07 -12.34
N VAL A 118 -1.71 -1.95 -11.65
CA VAL A 118 -2.48 -0.80 -12.13
C VAL A 118 -1.79 0.51 -11.74
N PRO A 119 -1.93 1.61 -12.51
CA PRO A 119 -1.49 2.92 -12.07
C PRO A 119 -2.47 3.51 -11.04
N GLY A 120 -1.96 4.30 -10.08
CA GLY A 120 -2.79 5.06 -9.14
C GLY A 120 -3.49 6.25 -9.80
N ASP A 121 -2.85 6.83 -10.80
CA ASP A 121 -3.35 7.91 -11.65
C ASP A 121 -2.65 7.91 -13.02
N GLU A 122 -3.23 8.59 -13.98
CA GLU A 122 -2.61 8.78 -15.29
C GLU A 122 -2.95 10.17 -15.85
N ARG A 123 -2.02 10.74 -16.61
CA ARG A 123 -2.23 11.98 -17.33
C ARG A 123 -2.94 11.69 -18.66
N MET A 124 -3.81 12.60 -19.10
CA MET A 124 -4.50 12.45 -20.39
C MET A 124 -3.55 12.78 -21.54
N VAL A 125 -2.62 11.88 -21.77
CA VAL A 125 -1.60 11.94 -22.84
C VAL A 125 -1.44 10.55 -23.46
N GLY A 126 -0.79 10.49 -24.62
CA GLY A 126 -0.50 9.22 -25.27
C GLY A 126 0.44 8.31 -24.43
N PRO A 127 0.42 7.00 -24.66
CA PRO A 127 1.18 6.04 -23.85
C PRO A 127 2.70 6.16 -23.98
N GLU A 128 3.19 6.85 -25.01
CA GLU A 128 4.62 7.12 -25.25
C GLU A 128 5.04 8.54 -24.86
N ASP A 129 4.12 9.34 -24.34
CA ASP A 129 4.41 10.69 -23.88
C ASP A 129 5.33 10.65 -22.66
N PRO A 130 6.35 11.54 -22.56
CA PRO A 130 7.22 11.60 -21.37
C PRO A 130 6.49 11.87 -20.07
N GLN A 131 5.30 12.42 -20.11
CA GLN A 131 4.47 12.68 -18.93
C GLN A 131 3.56 11.49 -18.55
N SER A 132 3.52 10.41 -19.35
CA SER A 132 2.72 9.22 -19.02
C SER A 132 3.30 8.45 -17.85
N ASN A 133 2.47 8.20 -16.82
CA ASN A 133 2.80 7.32 -15.72
C ASN A 133 2.97 5.86 -16.19
N SER A 134 2.12 5.43 -17.12
CA SER A 134 2.20 4.08 -17.70
C SER A 134 3.50 3.86 -18.44
N ARG A 135 4.00 4.87 -19.17
CA ARG A 135 5.35 4.81 -19.78
C ARG A 135 6.42 4.62 -18.71
N MET A 136 6.42 5.47 -17.70
CA MET A 136 7.41 5.40 -16.63
C MET A 136 7.39 4.03 -15.93
N ILE A 137 6.23 3.48 -15.62
CA ILE A 137 6.07 2.16 -14.99
C ILE A 137 6.62 1.06 -15.91
N ARG A 138 6.32 1.10 -17.21
CA ARG A 138 6.88 0.15 -18.17
C ARG A 138 8.40 0.20 -18.21
N GLU A 139 8.97 1.39 -18.33
CA GLU A 139 10.42 1.58 -18.43
C GLU A 139 11.15 1.15 -17.15
N THR A 140 10.61 1.41 -15.96
CA THR A 140 11.31 1.20 -14.69
C THR A 140 11.00 -0.13 -14.01
N LEU A 141 9.79 -0.66 -14.15
CA LEU A 141 9.39 -1.90 -13.48
C LEU A 141 9.22 -3.05 -14.46
N LEU A 142 8.33 -2.94 -15.44
CA LEU A 142 7.96 -4.07 -16.29
C LEU A 142 9.14 -4.59 -17.11
N SER A 143 9.88 -3.69 -17.76
CA SER A 143 11.04 -4.04 -18.59
C SER A 143 12.14 -4.72 -17.76
N HIS A 144 12.41 -4.23 -16.56
CA HIS A 144 13.41 -4.82 -15.65
C HIS A 144 12.97 -6.17 -15.08
N ALA A 145 11.68 -6.32 -14.79
CA ALA A 145 11.13 -7.56 -14.24
C ALA A 145 10.88 -8.65 -15.29
N GLY A 146 10.88 -8.31 -16.58
CA GLY A 146 10.43 -9.20 -17.64
C GLY A 146 8.96 -9.62 -17.43
N LEU A 147 8.14 -8.69 -16.96
CA LEU A 147 6.70 -8.90 -16.81
C LEU A 147 6.01 -8.76 -18.18
N PRO A 148 5.00 -9.60 -18.48
CA PRO A 148 4.22 -9.43 -19.71
C PRO A 148 3.37 -8.16 -19.62
N GLU A 149 3.09 -7.52 -20.76
CA GLU A 149 2.19 -6.34 -20.83
C GLU A 149 0.81 -6.63 -20.21
N THR A 150 0.34 -7.87 -20.27
CA THR A 150 -0.93 -8.32 -19.68
C THR A 150 -0.93 -8.30 -18.15
N ALA A 151 0.23 -8.17 -17.51
CA ALA A 151 0.33 -8.00 -16.05
C ALA A 151 -0.03 -6.57 -15.63
N PHE A 152 -0.01 -5.60 -16.56
CA PHE A 152 -0.23 -4.20 -16.28
C PHE A 152 -1.46 -3.67 -17.04
N GLU A 153 -2.51 -3.35 -16.31
CA GLU A 153 -3.71 -2.73 -16.87
C GLU A 153 -3.61 -1.21 -16.74
N ARG A 154 -3.35 -0.55 -17.86
CA ARG A 154 -3.17 0.90 -17.90
C ARG A 154 -4.48 1.67 -18.03
N MET A 155 -4.56 2.85 -17.48
CA MET A 155 -5.55 3.86 -17.85
C MET A 155 -5.19 4.43 -19.22
N ARG A 156 -6.19 4.62 -20.09
CA ARG A 156 -5.99 5.12 -21.47
C ARG A 156 -5.95 6.63 -21.49
N GLY A 157 -4.78 7.23 -21.26
CA GLY A 157 -4.59 8.68 -21.28
C GLY A 157 -4.89 9.32 -22.63
N GLU A 158 -4.85 8.54 -23.72
CA GLU A 158 -5.21 8.96 -25.08
C GLU A 158 -6.72 8.92 -25.37
N ALA A 159 -7.55 8.52 -24.41
CA ALA A 159 -9.00 8.46 -24.60
C ALA A 159 -9.59 9.86 -24.85
N ALA A 160 -10.55 9.95 -25.77
CA ALA A 160 -11.19 11.21 -26.13
C ALA A 160 -12.05 11.82 -25.00
N SER A 161 -12.59 10.99 -24.11
CA SER A 161 -13.37 11.39 -22.93
C SER A 161 -12.72 10.86 -21.65
N PRO A 162 -12.16 11.72 -20.80
CA PRO A 162 -11.67 11.33 -19.49
C PRO A 162 -12.74 10.66 -18.62
N GLU A 163 -13.98 11.19 -18.64
CA GLU A 163 -15.11 10.63 -17.88
C GLU A 163 -15.50 9.26 -18.41
N GLY A 164 -15.55 9.09 -19.72
CA GLY A 164 -15.84 7.81 -20.37
C GLY A 164 -14.78 6.76 -20.04
N GLU A 165 -13.51 7.15 -20.01
CA GLU A 165 -12.41 6.26 -19.63
C GLU A 165 -12.44 5.93 -18.14
N ALA A 166 -12.75 6.88 -17.27
CA ALA A 166 -12.89 6.63 -15.84
C ALA A 166 -13.95 5.54 -15.57
N LEU A 167 -15.13 5.65 -16.19
CA LEU A 167 -16.19 4.65 -16.08
C LEU A 167 -15.79 3.30 -16.67
N ARG A 168 -15.15 3.28 -17.85
CA ARG A 168 -14.65 2.04 -18.45
C ARG A 168 -13.66 1.34 -17.54
N TYR A 169 -12.74 2.11 -16.97
CA TYR A 169 -11.70 1.55 -16.10
C TYR A 169 -12.26 1.07 -14.75
N GLU A 170 -13.25 1.78 -14.20
CA GLU A 170 -13.99 1.33 -13.02
C GLU A 170 -14.67 -0.01 -13.26
N HIS A 171 -15.41 -0.17 -14.36
CA HIS A 171 -16.05 -1.43 -14.73
C HIS A 171 -15.03 -2.56 -14.90
N LEU A 172 -13.91 -2.29 -15.56
CA LEU A 172 -12.84 -3.26 -15.73
C LEU A 172 -12.30 -3.76 -14.38
N LEU A 173 -12.07 -2.85 -13.43
CA LEU A 173 -11.60 -3.23 -12.08
C LEU A 173 -12.66 -4.07 -11.34
N LEU A 174 -13.93 -3.67 -11.41
CA LEU A 174 -15.02 -4.43 -10.80
C LEU A 174 -15.10 -5.85 -11.38
N ASP A 175 -15.05 -6.00 -12.69
CA ASP A 175 -15.08 -7.29 -13.38
C ASP A 175 -13.86 -8.14 -13.00
N ARG A 176 -12.66 -7.55 -12.98
CA ARG A 176 -11.42 -8.24 -12.64
C ARG A 176 -11.43 -8.83 -11.23
N PHE A 177 -12.03 -8.12 -10.27
CA PHE A 177 -12.15 -8.57 -8.89
C PHE A 177 -13.44 -9.36 -8.61
N GLY A 178 -14.28 -9.62 -9.65
CA GLY A 178 -15.56 -10.32 -9.51
C GLY A 178 -16.51 -9.58 -8.57
N LYS A 179 -16.46 -8.25 -8.54
CA LYS A 179 -17.30 -7.40 -7.69
C LYS A 179 -18.45 -6.81 -8.52
N THR A 180 -19.59 -6.63 -7.87
CA THR A 180 -20.77 -6.01 -8.46
C THR A 180 -21.41 -5.05 -7.47
N GLY A 181 -22.04 -4.00 -7.96
CA GLY A 181 -22.77 -3.04 -7.13
C GLY A 181 -21.87 -2.25 -6.19
N LEU A 182 -22.17 -2.27 -4.88
CA LEU A 182 -21.45 -1.50 -3.86
C LEU A 182 -20.16 -2.13 -3.34
N HIS A 183 -19.80 -3.33 -3.81
CA HIS A 183 -18.58 -3.98 -3.39
C HIS A 183 -17.34 -3.27 -3.95
N VAL A 184 -16.34 -3.06 -3.10
CA VAL A 184 -15.09 -2.39 -3.46
C VAL A 184 -14.00 -3.43 -3.70
N PRO A 185 -13.26 -3.36 -4.82
CA PRO A 185 -12.04 -4.13 -5.00
C PRO A 185 -11.03 -3.80 -3.91
N ALA A 186 -10.44 -4.82 -3.29
CA ALA A 186 -9.36 -4.64 -2.32
C ALA A 186 -8.04 -5.05 -2.98
N PHE A 187 -7.18 -4.08 -3.25
CA PHE A 187 -5.82 -4.33 -3.69
C PHE A 187 -4.95 -4.77 -2.52
N ASP A 188 -3.95 -5.58 -2.79
CA ASP A 188 -3.05 -6.10 -1.74
C ASP A 188 -2.00 -5.05 -1.34
N TRP A 189 -1.54 -4.24 -2.31
CA TRP A 189 -0.48 -3.26 -2.10
C TRP A 189 -0.69 -2.00 -2.93
N ALA A 190 -0.36 -0.84 -2.37
CA ALA A 190 -0.24 0.41 -3.12
C ALA A 190 1.07 1.12 -2.79
N PHE A 191 1.79 1.53 -3.82
CA PHE A 191 2.76 2.61 -3.72
C PHE A 191 2.10 3.92 -4.13
N LEU A 192 2.19 4.93 -3.29
CA LEU A 192 1.66 6.26 -3.53
C LEU A 192 2.75 7.32 -3.31
N GLY A 193 2.64 8.44 -4.02
CA GLY A 193 3.45 9.62 -3.77
C GLY A 193 2.71 10.63 -2.90
N VAL A 194 3.44 11.61 -2.38
CA VAL A 194 2.89 12.78 -1.68
C VAL A 194 3.38 14.03 -2.38
N GLY A 195 2.46 14.88 -2.83
CA GLY A 195 2.79 16.21 -3.37
C GLY A 195 3.17 17.21 -2.29
N GLU A 196 3.81 18.29 -2.66
CA GLU A 196 4.18 19.37 -1.73
C GLU A 196 2.95 20.11 -1.15
N ASP A 197 1.80 19.99 -1.81
CA ASP A 197 0.49 20.49 -1.38
C ASP A 197 -0.34 19.44 -0.61
N GLY A 198 0.21 18.24 -0.40
CA GLY A 198 -0.45 17.11 0.28
C GLY A 198 -1.37 16.30 -0.62
N HIS A 199 -1.31 16.45 -1.96
CA HIS A 199 -2.03 15.55 -2.85
C HIS A 199 -1.40 14.16 -2.88
N THR A 200 -2.21 13.16 -3.22
CA THR A 200 -1.76 11.80 -3.58
C THR A 200 -2.52 11.31 -4.80
N ALA A 201 -1.90 10.44 -5.61
CA ALA A 201 -2.40 10.14 -6.96
C ALA A 201 -2.71 11.46 -7.69
N SER A 202 -3.93 11.66 -8.20
CA SER A 202 -4.39 12.96 -8.69
C SER A 202 -5.57 13.53 -7.88
N LEU A 203 -5.61 13.21 -6.58
CA LEU A 203 -6.52 13.82 -5.59
C LEU A 203 -5.87 15.10 -5.05
N PHE A 204 -6.27 16.26 -5.58
CA PHE A 204 -5.68 17.57 -5.23
C PHE A 204 -6.53 18.32 -4.23
N PRO A 205 -5.95 19.09 -3.29
CA PRO A 205 -6.71 19.89 -2.33
C PRO A 205 -7.74 20.79 -3.03
N GLY A 206 -9.00 20.76 -2.57
CA GLY A 206 -10.07 21.60 -3.09
C GLY A 206 -10.51 21.29 -4.51
N SER A 207 -10.16 20.12 -5.05
CA SER A 207 -10.67 19.66 -6.34
C SER A 207 -11.91 18.77 -6.18
N SER A 208 -12.81 18.77 -7.19
CA SER A 208 -14.03 17.93 -7.13
C SER A 208 -13.77 16.44 -6.90
N PRO A 209 -12.71 15.81 -7.42
CA PRO A 209 -12.39 14.42 -7.10
C PRO A 209 -12.12 14.14 -5.62
N THR A 210 -11.69 15.13 -4.83
CA THR A 210 -11.50 14.95 -3.38
C THR A 210 -12.79 14.99 -2.58
N GLU A 211 -13.87 15.50 -3.16
CA GLU A 211 -15.20 15.53 -2.56
C GLU A 211 -16.06 14.34 -2.97
N GLU A 212 -15.59 13.54 -3.94
CA GLU A 212 -16.30 12.39 -4.49
C GLU A 212 -15.84 11.08 -3.82
N HIS A 213 -16.76 10.43 -3.14
CA HIS A 213 -16.50 9.18 -2.40
C HIS A 213 -17.28 7.95 -2.92
N ARG A 214 -18.00 8.07 -4.05
CA ARG A 214 -18.82 6.99 -4.60
C ARG A 214 -18.13 6.20 -5.69
N HIS A 215 -17.40 6.88 -6.58
CA HIS A 215 -16.72 6.24 -7.70
C HIS A 215 -15.34 5.70 -7.28
N LEU A 216 -14.91 4.62 -7.95
CA LEU A 216 -13.60 4.02 -7.76
C LEU A 216 -12.54 4.71 -8.61
N VAL A 217 -12.96 5.23 -9.76
CA VAL A 217 -12.09 5.91 -10.74
C VAL A 217 -12.73 7.23 -11.15
N LEU A 218 -11.96 8.28 -11.18
CA LEU A 218 -12.42 9.64 -11.38
C LEU A 218 -11.64 10.33 -12.50
N SER A 219 -12.31 11.18 -13.26
CA SER A 219 -11.67 12.18 -14.11
C SER A 219 -11.31 13.42 -13.29
N VAL A 220 -10.13 13.98 -13.56
CA VAL A 220 -9.64 15.20 -12.92
C VAL A 220 -9.51 16.27 -13.98
N PRO A 221 -10.26 17.37 -13.89
CA PRO A 221 -10.19 18.46 -14.88
C PRO A 221 -8.81 19.13 -14.86
N PRO A 222 -8.42 19.78 -15.98
CA PRO A 222 -7.21 20.58 -16.03
C PRO A 222 -7.30 21.76 -15.06
N SER A 223 -6.15 22.20 -14.53
CA SER A 223 -6.08 23.36 -13.64
C SER A 223 -4.74 24.09 -13.84
N GLY A 224 -4.77 25.31 -14.35
CA GLY A 224 -3.57 26.04 -14.75
C GLY A 224 -2.81 25.26 -15.83
N GLU A 225 -1.53 25.00 -15.59
CA GLU A 225 -0.67 24.20 -16.49
C GLU A 225 -0.84 22.68 -16.29
N ARG A 226 -1.66 22.27 -15.34
CA ARG A 226 -1.88 20.85 -15.04
C ARG A 226 -2.80 20.23 -16.09
N LEU A 227 -2.31 19.15 -16.72
CA LEU A 227 -3.10 18.36 -17.66
C LEU A 227 -4.32 17.71 -16.99
N PRO A 228 -5.38 17.43 -17.76
CA PRO A 228 -6.46 16.54 -17.29
C PRO A 228 -5.86 15.18 -16.91
N ARG A 229 -6.50 14.48 -15.97
CA ARG A 229 -6.00 13.20 -15.46
C ARG A 229 -7.13 12.23 -15.16
N LEU A 230 -6.75 10.98 -15.00
CA LEU A 230 -7.55 9.94 -14.38
C LEU A 230 -6.92 9.60 -13.04
N THR A 231 -7.71 9.26 -12.04
CA THR A 231 -7.21 8.88 -10.71
C THR A 231 -8.07 7.81 -10.08
N LEU A 232 -7.45 6.92 -9.32
CA LEU A 232 -8.17 6.10 -8.37
C LEU A 232 -8.70 7.01 -7.25
N GLY A 233 -9.96 6.80 -6.85
CA GLY A 233 -10.63 7.57 -5.81
C GLY A 233 -10.36 7.03 -4.41
N TYR A 234 -10.70 7.81 -3.40
CA TYR A 234 -10.59 7.42 -1.98
C TYR A 234 -11.24 6.09 -1.68
N ARG A 235 -12.43 5.86 -2.25
CA ARG A 235 -13.18 4.64 -2.05
C ARG A 235 -12.40 3.38 -2.40
N LEU A 236 -11.61 3.39 -3.47
CA LEU A 236 -10.76 2.26 -3.83
C LEU A 236 -9.46 2.26 -3.02
N LEU A 237 -8.79 3.40 -2.95
CA LEU A 237 -7.48 3.50 -2.31
C LEU A 237 -7.54 3.11 -0.82
N SER A 238 -8.57 3.56 -0.08
CA SER A 238 -8.71 3.28 1.35
C SER A 238 -8.99 1.81 1.68
N HIS A 239 -9.45 1.00 0.70
CA HIS A 239 -9.65 -0.44 0.86
C HIS A 239 -8.41 -1.27 0.48
N THR A 240 -7.29 -0.62 0.12
CA THR A 240 -6.03 -1.31 -0.16
C THR A 240 -5.42 -1.82 1.15
N GLN A 241 -5.06 -3.10 1.21
CA GLN A 241 -4.60 -3.76 2.44
C GLN A 241 -3.31 -3.13 2.98
N ARG A 242 -2.38 -2.75 2.10
CA ARG A 242 -1.14 -2.10 2.49
C ARG A 242 -0.83 -0.91 1.58
N ILE A 243 -0.83 0.27 2.15
CA ILE A 243 -0.48 1.52 1.47
C ILE A 243 0.89 1.97 1.95
N VAL A 244 1.78 2.25 1.01
CA VAL A 244 3.12 2.77 1.25
C VAL A 244 3.29 4.10 0.50
N PHE A 245 3.42 5.18 1.25
CA PHE A 245 3.79 6.49 0.70
C PHE A 245 5.31 6.57 0.55
N VAL A 246 5.79 6.70 -0.68
CA VAL A 246 7.22 6.79 -1.01
C VAL A 246 7.62 8.25 -1.11
N CYS A 247 8.35 8.74 -0.11
CA CYS A 247 8.62 10.17 0.09
C CYS A 247 10.10 10.48 0.38
N PRO A 248 11.06 10.17 -0.51
CA PRO A 248 12.46 10.52 -0.32
C PRO A 248 12.71 12.01 -0.57
N GLY A 249 13.79 12.52 0.06
CA GLY A 249 14.38 13.81 -0.20
C GLY A 249 13.82 14.96 0.64
N GLU A 250 14.67 15.95 0.85
CA GLU A 250 14.43 17.10 1.73
C GLU A 250 13.16 17.91 1.40
N LYS A 251 12.79 17.97 0.12
CA LYS A 251 11.57 18.68 -0.31
C LYS A 251 10.29 18.12 0.32
N LYS A 252 10.30 16.86 0.77
CA LYS A 252 9.15 16.22 1.41
C LYS A 252 9.02 16.54 2.91
N LYS A 253 10.09 17.01 3.55
CA LYS A 253 10.12 17.29 4.99
C LYS A 253 9.01 18.22 5.47
N GLY A 254 8.74 19.29 4.72
CA GLY A 254 7.72 20.29 5.07
C GLY A 254 6.32 19.68 5.11
N ILE A 255 5.91 19.06 4.00
CA ILE A 255 4.57 18.48 3.89
C ILE A 255 4.39 17.26 4.81
N LEU A 256 5.42 16.44 5.00
CA LEU A 256 5.37 15.34 5.95
C LEU A 256 5.15 15.82 7.38
N ARG A 257 5.76 16.96 7.76
CA ARG A 257 5.52 17.59 9.06
C ARG A 257 4.06 18.03 9.23
N GLU A 258 3.47 18.63 8.19
CA GLU A 258 2.07 19.04 8.21
C GLU A 258 1.14 17.83 8.34
N ILE A 259 1.36 16.78 7.55
CA ILE A 259 0.56 15.56 7.56
C ILE A 259 0.68 14.83 8.90
N LEU A 260 1.89 14.52 9.34
CA LEU A 260 2.15 13.69 10.52
C LEU A 260 1.81 14.37 11.85
N LYS A 261 1.69 15.69 11.87
CA LYS A 261 1.26 16.47 13.03
C LYS A 261 -0.19 16.95 12.92
N ASP A 262 -0.91 16.54 11.91
CA ASP A 262 -2.31 16.96 11.67
C ASP A 262 -2.49 18.48 11.64
N LEU A 263 -1.55 19.17 11.00
CA LEU A 263 -1.55 20.65 11.00
C LEU A 263 -2.40 21.25 9.89
N LYS A 264 -2.68 20.48 8.82
CA LYS A 264 -3.42 20.99 7.66
C LYS A 264 -4.18 19.87 6.97
N PRO A 265 -5.51 19.97 6.86
CA PRO A 265 -6.29 19.02 6.08
C PRO A 265 -5.78 18.92 4.64
N CYS A 266 -5.52 17.71 4.18
CA CYS A 266 -5.07 17.45 2.81
C CYS A 266 -5.49 16.04 2.35
N PRO A 267 -5.45 15.75 1.04
CA PRO A 267 -5.86 14.46 0.51
C PRO A 267 -5.15 13.26 1.12
N VAL A 268 -3.88 13.36 1.48
CA VAL A 268 -3.16 12.28 2.16
C VAL A 268 -3.77 12.02 3.54
N GLN A 269 -4.09 13.05 4.33
CA GLN A 269 -4.71 12.88 5.65
C GLN A 269 -6.09 12.24 5.56
N GLU A 270 -6.90 12.66 4.58
CA GLU A 270 -8.20 12.03 4.32
C GLU A 270 -8.03 10.54 4.00
N LEU A 271 -7.10 10.20 3.12
CA LEU A 271 -6.81 8.80 2.79
C LEU A 271 -6.30 8.01 4.00
N LEU A 272 -5.45 8.61 4.86
CA LEU A 272 -5.01 7.99 6.12
C LEU A 272 -6.20 7.65 7.02
N THR A 273 -7.09 8.62 7.23
CA THR A 273 -8.28 8.47 8.08
C THR A 273 -9.16 7.33 7.56
N LEU A 274 -9.57 7.40 6.29
CA LEU A 274 -10.42 6.38 5.67
C LEU A 274 -9.78 4.99 5.65
N SER A 275 -8.45 4.90 5.46
CA SER A 275 -7.75 3.63 5.50
C SER A 275 -7.74 3.03 6.90
N MET A 276 -7.50 3.84 7.93
CA MET A 276 -7.51 3.38 9.32
C MET A 276 -8.92 2.99 9.78
N GLU A 277 -9.96 3.68 9.35
CA GLU A 277 -11.35 3.29 9.56
C GLU A 277 -11.68 1.93 8.94
N ASN A 278 -11.06 1.60 7.80
CA ASN A 278 -11.14 0.28 7.16
C ASN A 278 -10.23 -0.78 7.80
N GLY A 279 -9.51 -0.46 8.89
CA GLY A 279 -8.61 -1.37 9.61
C GLY A 279 -7.23 -1.54 8.97
N HIS A 280 -6.86 -0.66 8.04
CA HIS A 280 -5.54 -0.66 7.40
C HIS A 280 -4.63 0.37 8.05
N HIS A 281 -3.31 0.12 8.04
CA HIS A 281 -2.31 1.01 8.64
C HIS A 281 -1.30 1.44 7.58
N PRO A 282 -1.51 2.61 6.91
CA PRO A 282 -0.58 3.13 5.93
C PRO A 282 0.82 3.38 6.50
N GLU A 283 1.83 3.24 5.64
CA GLU A 283 3.23 3.46 5.99
C GLU A 283 3.82 4.61 5.17
N PHE A 284 4.71 5.39 5.77
CA PHE A 284 5.58 6.33 5.06
C PHE A 284 6.98 5.76 4.99
N TRP A 285 7.51 5.61 3.78
CA TRP A 285 8.91 5.26 3.51
C TRP A 285 9.65 6.54 3.11
N ILE A 286 10.56 6.97 3.98
CA ILE A 286 11.33 8.19 3.83
C ILE A 286 12.81 7.92 3.99
N ASP A 287 13.65 8.85 3.54
CA ASP A 287 15.08 8.84 3.84
C ASP A 287 15.43 9.86 4.94
N GLN A 288 16.71 9.91 5.33
CA GLN A 288 17.18 10.85 6.35
C GLN A 288 17.00 12.30 5.93
N ASP A 289 17.04 12.62 4.64
CA ASP A 289 16.83 13.97 4.13
C ASP A 289 15.39 14.45 4.33
N ALA A 290 14.42 13.54 4.17
CA ALA A 290 13.01 13.82 4.44
C ALA A 290 12.65 13.77 5.93
N PHE A 291 13.50 13.18 6.77
CA PHE A 291 13.23 13.00 8.19
C PHE A 291 13.32 14.32 8.97
N ASP A 292 12.40 14.53 9.92
CA ASP A 292 12.40 15.60 10.89
C ASP A 292 12.38 15.01 12.33
N PRO A 293 13.39 15.29 13.18
CA PRO A 293 13.36 14.82 14.57
C PRO A 293 12.09 15.22 15.34
N GLY A 294 11.40 16.24 14.89
CA GLY A 294 10.14 16.69 15.46
C GLY A 294 8.91 15.87 15.04
N PHE A 295 9.04 14.79 14.28
CA PHE A 295 7.92 13.88 13.98
C PHE A 295 7.40 13.15 15.22
N GLY A 296 8.09 13.29 16.37
CA GLY A 296 7.69 12.69 17.64
C GLY A 296 7.90 11.16 17.64
N ARG A 297 7.30 10.48 18.61
CA ARG A 297 7.34 9.02 18.73
C ARG A 297 6.32 8.35 17.76
N LEU A 298 6.35 8.74 16.50
CA LEU A 298 5.76 7.94 15.46
C LEU A 298 6.66 6.72 15.35
N MET A 299 6.15 5.54 15.68
CA MET A 299 6.95 4.34 15.85
C MET A 299 7.79 4.09 14.60
N VAL A 300 9.09 4.20 14.75
CA VAL A 300 10.09 3.77 13.78
C VAL A 300 10.11 2.26 13.82
N GLY A 301 9.45 1.61 12.87
CA GLY A 301 9.54 0.16 12.70
C GLY A 301 10.96 -0.22 12.32
N GLY A 302 11.66 -0.80 13.28
CA GLY A 302 12.86 -1.59 13.24
C GLY A 302 13.87 -1.44 12.10
N GLY A 303 14.90 -0.65 12.35
CA GLY A 303 16.26 -0.88 11.88
C GLY A 303 17.13 -0.75 13.13
N GLU A 304 17.95 -1.73 13.41
CA GLU A 304 18.85 -1.73 14.56
C GLU A 304 19.76 -0.51 14.55
N GLY A 305 19.71 0.23 15.64
CA GLY A 305 20.84 0.91 16.26
C GLY A 305 21.68 1.89 15.44
N LEU A 306 21.31 3.17 15.46
CA LEU A 306 22.33 4.22 15.47
C LEU A 306 22.21 4.97 16.79
N GLY A 307 22.96 4.47 17.80
CA GLY A 307 23.24 5.20 19.02
C GLY A 307 23.91 6.52 18.70
N ALA A 308 23.25 7.61 19.02
CA ALA A 308 23.85 8.93 19.06
C ALA A 308 24.86 9.00 20.21
N GLU A 309 26.11 8.58 19.98
CA GLU A 309 27.22 8.97 20.83
C GLU A 309 27.55 10.45 20.60
N THR A 310 26.98 11.28 21.45
CA THR A 310 27.48 12.65 21.66
C THR A 310 28.88 12.56 22.32
N ARG A 311 29.93 12.55 21.51
CA ARG A 311 31.28 12.81 22.01
C ARG A 311 31.35 14.29 22.49
N LYS A 312 31.24 14.46 23.78
CA LYS A 312 31.76 15.67 24.45
C LYS A 312 33.27 15.68 24.30
N LYS A 313 33.81 16.65 23.54
CA LYS A 313 35.23 17.01 23.63
C LYS A 313 35.44 17.89 24.86
N HIS A 314 36.30 17.41 25.73
CA HIS A 314 37.03 18.27 26.65
C HIS A 314 38.26 18.86 25.95
#